data_cf1e730662e2d606806e895bfe0a61c2
#
_entry.id   cf1e730662e2d606806e895bfe0a61c2
#
_cell.length_a   1.000
_cell.length_b   1.000
_cell.length_c   1.000
_cell.angle_alpha   90.00
_cell.angle_beta   90.00
_cell.angle_gamma   90.00
#
_symmetry.space_group_name_H-M   'P 1'
#
loop_
_entity.id
_entity.type
_entity.pdbx_description
1 polymer ?
#
loop_
_entity_poly.entity_id
_entity_poly.type
_entity_poly.pdbx_seq_one_letter_code
_entity_poly.pdbx_strand_id
1 'polypeptide(L)' 'MPRENKYLYLYVVQGNYGGMHGWEDLDESDTYREALYNLHEYRISSGPAPHRIIKRREPNPAYFKQQMAGPGF' A
#
# COMPACT_ATOMS: atom_id res chain seq x y z
N MET A 1 7.98 -22.85 -12.52
CA MET A 1 8.23 -22.05 -11.34
C MET A 1 7.79 -20.62 -11.57
N PRO A 2 6.94 -20.07 -10.72
CA PRO A 2 6.58 -18.68 -10.86
C PRO A 2 7.80 -17.80 -10.59
N ARG A 3 7.95 -16.79 -11.41
CA ARG A 3 9.00 -15.81 -11.19
C ARG A 3 8.58 -14.83 -10.12
N GLU A 4 9.54 -14.37 -9.34
CA GLU A 4 9.27 -13.25 -8.45
C GLU A 4 8.98 -12.01 -9.28
N ASN A 5 7.94 -11.31 -8.92
CA ASN A 5 7.62 -10.05 -9.57
C ASN A 5 8.61 -8.98 -9.12
N LYS A 6 9.02 -8.15 -10.07
CA LYS A 6 9.94 -7.06 -9.78
C LYS A 6 9.31 -6.04 -8.83
N TYR A 7 8.01 -5.85 -8.93
CA TYR A 7 7.29 -4.89 -8.12
C TYR A 7 6.09 -5.54 -7.47
N LEU A 8 5.76 -5.06 -6.29
CA LEU A 8 4.56 -5.42 -5.58
C LEU A 8 3.57 -4.26 -5.67
N TYR A 9 2.30 -4.61 -5.68
CA TYR A 9 1.24 -3.60 -5.68
C TYR A 9 0.50 -3.69 -4.37
N LEU A 10 0.33 -2.55 -3.73
CA LEU A 10 -0.39 -2.43 -2.48
C LEU A 10 -1.55 -1.47 -2.65
N TYR A 11 -2.59 -1.70 -1.88
CA TYR A 11 -3.73 -0.81 -1.83
C TYR A 11 -3.66 -0.05 -0.51
N VAL A 12 -3.54 1.26 -0.61
CA VAL A 12 -3.31 2.11 0.55
C VAL A 12 -4.56 2.94 0.82
N VAL A 13 -5.07 2.83 2.03
CA VAL A 13 -6.17 3.68 2.49
C VAL A 13 -5.55 4.97 2.99
N GLN A 14 -6.03 6.09 2.47
CA GLN A 14 -5.57 7.40 2.86
C GLN A 14 -6.72 8.24 3.38
N GLY A 15 -6.42 9.10 4.34
CA GLY A 15 -7.38 10.07 4.86
C GLY A 15 -6.81 11.46 4.79
N ASN A 16 -7.68 12.43 4.55
CA ASN A 16 -7.28 13.84 4.54
C ASN A 16 -7.98 14.54 5.69
N TYR A 17 -7.23 14.83 6.73
CA TYR A 17 -7.77 15.44 7.93
C TYR A 17 -7.60 16.96 7.98
N GLY A 18 -7.22 17.55 6.84
CA GLY A 18 -7.14 19.00 6.72
C GLY A 18 -5.85 19.62 7.23
N GLY A 19 -4.85 18.80 7.52
CA GLY A 19 -3.57 19.33 7.97
C GLY A 19 -2.66 19.73 6.82
N MET A 20 -1.47 20.17 7.16
CA MET A 20 -0.46 20.56 6.17
C MET A 20 0.02 19.41 5.32
N HIS A 21 -0.17 18.20 5.78
CA HIS A 21 0.31 17.01 5.10
C HIS A 21 -0.64 16.49 4.02
N GLY A 22 -1.86 17.03 3.95
CA GLY A 22 -2.83 16.58 2.96
C GLY A 22 -3.28 15.15 3.21
N TRP A 23 -3.07 14.29 2.22
CA TRP A 23 -3.46 12.88 2.35
C TRP A 23 -2.42 12.10 3.11
N GLU A 24 -2.87 11.40 4.15
CA GLU A 24 -2.00 10.58 4.98
C GLU A 24 -2.29 9.11 4.76
N ASP A 25 -1.24 8.28 4.74
CA ASP A 25 -1.38 6.83 4.65
C ASP A 25 -1.86 6.30 5.99
N LEU A 26 -2.97 5.59 5.99
CA LEU A 26 -3.54 5.03 7.21
C LEU A 26 -3.34 3.53 7.31
N ASP A 27 -3.40 2.83 6.18
CA ASP A 27 -3.32 1.37 6.18
C ASP A 27 -2.91 0.88 4.82
N GLU A 28 -2.25 -0.26 4.77
CA GLU A 28 -1.82 -0.89 3.54
C GLU A 28 -2.34 -2.31 3.50
N SER A 29 -2.81 -2.74 2.34
CA SER A 29 -3.36 -4.07 2.17
C SER A 29 -2.89 -4.68 0.86
N ASP A 30 -2.76 -6.00 0.86
CA ASP A 30 -2.35 -6.73 -0.34
C ASP A 30 -3.48 -6.85 -1.35
N THR A 31 -4.72 -6.77 -0.91
CA THR A 31 -5.88 -6.93 -1.78
C THR A 31 -6.79 -5.72 -1.69
N TYR A 32 -7.49 -5.48 -2.81
CA TYR A 32 -8.45 -4.39 -2.86
C TYR A 32 -9.63 -4.62 -1.90
N ARG A 33 -10.04 -5.87 -1.76
CA ARG A 33 -11.14 -6.22 -0.85
C ARG A 33 -10.82 -5.81 0.58
N GLU A 34 -9.62 -6.13 1.03
CA GLU A 34 -9.16 -5.78 2.36
C GLU A 34 -9.09 -4.27 2.54
N ALA A 35 -8.59 -3.58 1.52
CA ALA A 35 -8.52 -2.13 1.54
C ALA A 35 -9.91 -1.50 1.64
N LEU A 36 -10.88 -2.05 0.92
CA LEU A 36 -12.26 -1.56 1.00
C LEU A 36 -12.83 -1.72 2.40
N TYR A 37 -12.58 -2.86 3.03
CA TYR A 37 -13.02 -3.08 4.40
C TYR A 37 -12.42 -2.05 5.33
N ASN A 38 -11.11 -1.84 5.20
CA ASN A 38 -10.40 -0.88 6.04
C ASN A 38 -10.89 0.55 5.78
N LEU A 39 -11.12 0.89 4.53
CA LEU A 39 -11.66 2.20 4.17
C LEU A 39 -13.00 2.45 4.86
N HIS A 40 -13.87 1.44 4.84
CA HIS A 40 -15.18 1.54 5.48
C HIS A 40 -15.05 1.78 6.97
N GLU A 41 -14.15 1.04 7.62
CA GLU A 41 -13.90 1.19 9.05
C GLU A 41 -13.38 2.59 9.40
N TYR A 42 -12.46 3.09 8.59
CA TYR A 42 -11.93 4.44 8.82
C TYR A 42 -13.00 5.51 8.63
N ARG A 43 -13.87 5.33 7.65
CA ARG A 43 -14.96 6.29 7.43
C ARG A 43 -15.91 6.35 8.61
N ILE A 44 -16.16 5.20 9.23
CA ILE A 44 -17.03 5.15 10.40
C ILE A 44 -16.36 5.78 11.61
N SER A 45 -15.07 5.48 11.82
CA SER A 45 -14.38 5.92 13.03
C SER A 45 -13.87 7.35 12.95
N SER A 46 -13.53 7.85 11.77
CA SER A 46 -12.85 9.14 11.62
C SER A 46 -13.78 10.29 11.28
N GLY A 47 -15.08 10.03 11.19
CA GLY A 47 -16.05 11.08 10.95
C GLY A 47 -16.04 11.60 9.51
N PRO A 48 -16.24 12.91 9.31
CA PRO A 48 -16.48 13.46 7.99
C PRO A 48 -15.24 13.64 7.11
N ALA A 49 -14.06 13.28 7.59
CA ALA A 49 -12.85 13.43 6.78
C ALA A 49 -12.92 12.56 5.53
N PRO A 50 -12.48 13.07 4.38
CA PRO A 50 -12.49 12.26 3.17
C PRO A 50 -11.43 11.17 3.22
N HIS A 51 -11.77 10.01 2.69
CA HIS A 51 -10.87 8.87 2.61
C HIS A 51 -10.87 8.34 1.19
N ARG A 52 -9.77 7.70 0.81
CA ARG A 52 -9.65 7.10 -0.52
C ARG A 52 -8.72 5.90 -0.48
N ILE A 53 -8.74 5.11 -1.55
CA ILE A 53 -7.80 4.02 -1.75
C ILE A 53 -6.96 4.37 -2.97
N ILE A 54 -5.65 4.25 -2.83
CA ILE A 54 -4.74 4.38 -3.97
C ILE A 54 -4.00 3.06 -4.14
N LYS A 55 -3.55 2.82 -5.36
CA LYS A 55 -2.72 1.67 -5.66
C LYS A 55 -1.27 2.15 -5.71
N ARG A 56 -0.42 1.53 -4.93
CA ARG A 56 0.99 1.91 -4.86
C ARG A 56 1.86 0.77 -5.35
N ARG A 57 2.85 1.11 -6.14
CA ARG A 57 3.83 0.14 -6.62
C ARG A 57 5.09 0.31 -5.77
N GLU A 58 5.57 -0.80 -5.23
CA GLU A 58 6.79 -0.80 -4.43
C GLU A 58 7.75 -1.86 -4.95
N PRO A 59 9.06 -1.65 -4.80
CA PRO A 59 10.02 -2.69 -5.18
C PRO A 59 9.80 -3.94 -4.35
N ASN A 60 9.88 -5.09 -5.01
CA ASN A 60 9.74 -6.36 -4.31
C ASN A 60 11.08 -6.72 -3.68
N PRO A 61 11.18 -6.75 -2.35
CA PRO A 61 12.44 -7.05 -1.68
C PRO A 61 13.02 -8.40 -2.07
N ALA A 62 12.16 -9.39 -2.28
CA ALA A 62 12.64 -10.72 -2.67
C ALA A 62 13.31 -10.69 -4.03
N TYR A 63 12.73 -9.93 -4.97
CA TYR A 63 13.31 -9.81 -6.30
C TYR A 63 14.69 -9.15 -6.24
N PHE A 64 14.79 -8.03 -5.57
CA PHE A 64 16.04 -7.27 -5.52
C PHE A 64 17.09 -7.98 -4.67
N LYS A 65 16.67 -8.71 -3.66
CA LYS A 65 17.58 -9.51 -2.87
C LYS A 65 18.24 -10.59 -3.72
N GLN A 66 17.47 -11.24 -4.59
CA GLN A 66 18.02 -12.24 -5.51
C GLN A 66 19.04 -11.62 -6.46
N GLN A 67 18.76 -10.43 -6.94
CA GLN A 67 19.68 -9.73 -7.83
C GLN A 67 20.98 -9.38 -7.12
N MET A 68 20.90 -8.93 -5.91
CA MET A 68 22.04 -8.54 -5.12
C MET A 68 22.86 -9.72 -4.65
N ALA A 69 22.20 -10.84 -4.43
CA ALA A 69 22.86 -12.07 -4.00
C ALA A 69 23.40 -12.86 -5.18
N GLY A 70 23.43 -12.28 -6.34
CA GLY A 70 23.88 -12.96 -7.54
C GLY A 70 25.33 -13.43 -7.42
N PRO A 71 25.75 -14.23 -8.38
CA PRO A 71 27.04 -14.89 -8.33
C PRO A 71 28.20 -13.96 -8.61
N GLY A 72 28.01 -12.72 -8.51
CA GLY A 72 29.05 -11.75 -8.77
C GLY A 72 30.17 -11.73 -7.75
N PHE A 73 30.22 -12.71 -6.95
CA PHE A 73 31.26 -12.78 -5.91
C PHE A 73 31.66 -14.16 -5.67
#